data_42a44bb5c76d6bbc6a714f0c20ab9e84
#
_entry.id   42a44bb5c76d6bbc6a714f0c20ab9e84
#
_cell.length_a   1.000
_cell.length_b   1.000
_cell.length_c   1.000
_cell.angle_alpha   90.00
_cell.angle_beta   90.00
_cell.angle_gamma   90.00
#
_symmetry.space_group_name_H-M   'P 1'
#
loop_
_entity.id
_entity.type
_entity.pdbx_description
1 polymer ?
#
loop_
_entity_poly.entity_id
_entity_poly.type
_entity_poly.pdbx_seq_one_letter_code
_entity_poly.pdbx_strand_id
1 'polypeptide(L)'
;MAFGDIRVAERADWLIERIAALGTVVLRRVGETRPGEMAVHRFLSSPYVSTENIVSTCAARTAAQCRGRRILAIQDTTEINFAGRDKKRRGLGPAGNGKTPGFFIHPVIAVDVEPEAVIGLVDARIWTRAAGKRHPRRSRPMENKESARWLAGCVAATERLSQAAAVTMVADRESDIYPLFAQRPAGLDLIVRAAQDRSLADGTRLFDALNHAPVLASCKVRVAPRGPGDKGRLAEVELRATTVTIARPRNGCDIGLPETITLTLVEAREVAPPAGRPALLWRLLTTHMVSNAADAGEIVNLYRLRWRIEQFFRTLKSDGLALEDSQVIDAERLFNLTAIALAAAIRTIQLVDARDGSERPASDVVDDCFAEALKRLSRKLEGATDKQKNPHPPTSLGFVAWIAARLGGWNCYYGKPGPKTMRIGWNQLATTLAGYALATHGQFP
;
A
#
# COMPACT_ATOMS: atom_id res chain seq x y z
N MET A 1 -0.38 -23.46 3.13
CA MET A 1 -0.65 -22.70 1.88
C MET A 1 -2.16 -22.56 1.73
N ALA A 2 -2.62 -21.36 1.44
CA ALA A 2 -4.06 -21.09 1.33
C ALA A 2 -4.75 -21.74 0.12
N PHE A 3 -3.99 -22.24 -0.86
CA PHE A 3 -4.56 -22.83 -2.09
C PHE A 3 -4.85 -24.35 -1.99
N GLY A 4 -4.37 -25.04 -0.96
CA GLY A 4 -4.56 -26.50 -0.83
C GLY A 4 -3.83 -27.38 -1.87
N ASP A 5 -3.32 -26.81 -2.97
CA ASP A 5 -2.54 -27.48 -4.02
C ASP A 5 -1.28 -26.66 -4.34
N ILE A 6 -0.12 -27.30 -4.27
CA ILE A 6 1.20 -26.69 -4.53
C ILE A 6 1.29 -26.10 -5.95
N ARG A 7 0.74 -26.79 -6.93
CA ARG A 7 0.76 -26.36 -8.35
C ARG A 7 -0.01 -25.06 -8.57
N VAL A 8 -1.10 -24.86 -7.80
CA VAL A 8 -1.88 -23.61 -7.82
C VAL A 8 -1.08 -22.48 -7.19
N ALA A 9 -0.37 -22.75 -6.08
CA ALA A 9 0.48 -21.78 -5.41
C ALA A 9 1.64 -21.35 -6.33
N GLU A 10 2.36 -22.30 -6.94
CA GLU A 10 3.44 -22.03 -7.89
C GLU A 10 2.97 -21.21 -9.09
N ARG A 11 1.78 -21.53 -9.60
CA ARG A 11 1.18 -20.76 -10.70
C ARG A 11 0.80 -19.35 -10.27
N ALA A 12 0.34 -19.14 -9.05
CA ALA A 12 0.08 -17.81 -8.51
C ALA A 12 1.37 -16.99 -8.40
N ASP A 13 2.43 -17.59 -7.88
CA ASP A 13 3.75 -16.95 -7.75
C ASP A 13 4.33 -16.58 -9.12
N TRP A 14 4.32 -17.52 -10.06
CA TRP A 14 4.72 -17.24 -11.45
C TRP A 14 3.93 -16.06 -12.05
N LEU A 15 2.63 -16.02 -11.82
CA LEU A 15 1.78 -14.96 -12.37
C LEU A 15 2.08 -13.59 -11.73
N ILE A 16 2.33 -13.56 -10.41
CA ILE A 16 2.75 -12.35 -9.70
C ILE A 16 4.06 -11.80 -10.30
N GLU A 17 5.09 -12.65 -10.40
CA GLU A 17 6.39 -12.26 -10.92
C GLU A 17 6.29 -11.83 -12.40
N ARG A 18 5.52 -12.54 -13.19
CA ARG A 18 5.32 -12.23 -14.61
C ARG A 18 4.62 -10.88 -14.81
N ILE A 19 3.56 -10.59 -14.06
CA ILE A 19 2.87 -9.31 -14.11
C ILE A 19 3.78 -8.19 -13.62
N ALA A 20 4.53 -8.39 -12.53
CA ALA A 20 5.49 -7.40 -12.02
C ALA A 20 6.58 -7.10 -13.06
N ALA A 21 7.14 -8.12 -13.71
CA ALA A 21 8.18 -7.98 -14.71
C ALA A 21 7.68 -7.26 -15.97
N LEU A 22 6.55 -7.68 -16.52
CA LEU A 22 5.99 -7.09 -17.75
C LEU A 22 5.33 -5.73 -17.52
N GLY A 23 4.90 -5.44 -16.28
CA GLY A 23 4.17 -4.22 -15.94
C GLY A 23 2.81 -4.13 -16.65
N THR A 24 2.11 -5.23 -16.75
CA THR A 24 0.77 -5.26 -17.38
C THR A 24 -0.07 -6.42 -16.87
N VAL A 25 -1.37 -6.21 -16.80
CA VAL A 25 -2.36 -7.24 -16.49
C VAL A 25 -3.07 -7.78 -17.74
N VAL A 26 -2.65 -7.39 -18.93
CA VAL A 26 -3.23 -7.87 -20.20
C VAL A 26 -2.84 -9.32 -20.43
N LEU A 27 -3.77 -10.27 -20.25
CA LEU A 27 -3.49 -11.70 -20.20
C LEU A 27 -2.80 -12.24 -21.44
N ARG A 28 -3.10 -11.71 -22.61
CA ARG A 28 -2.42 -12.06 -23.87
C ARG A 28 -0.92 -11.76 -23.82
N ARG A 29 -0.51 -10.65 -23.18
CA ARG A 29 0.89 -10.28 -22.99
C ARG A 29 1.54 -11.16 -21.92
N VAL A 30 0.83 -11.40 -20.84
CA VAL A 30 1.30 -12.23 -19.70
C VAL A 30 1.54 -13.67 -20.15
N GLY A 31 0.62 -14.24 -20.91
CA GLY A 31 0.69 -15.62 -21.40
C GLY A 31 1.59 -15.83 -22.61
N GLU A 32 2.03 -14.73 -23.31
CA GLU A 32 2.87 -14.72 -24.52
C GLU A 32 2.28 -15.48 -25.72
N THR A 33 1.76 -16.67 -25.47
CA THR A 33 1.15 -17.56 -26.47
C THR A 33 -0.33 -17.75 -26.18
N ARG A 34 -1.08 -18.20 -27.19
CA ARG A 34 -2.50 -18.52 -26.98
C ARG A 34 -2.74 -19.61 -25.91
N PRO A 35 -1.97 -20.71 -25.88
CA PRO A 35 -2.06 -21.69 -24.78
C PRO A 35 -1.74 -21.08 -23.40
N GLY A 36 -0.72 -20.21 -23.31
CA GLY A 36 -0.34 -19.50 -22.08
C GLY A 36 -1.47 -18.57 -21.59
N GLU A 37 -2.04 -17.76 -22.48
CA GLU A 37 -3.21 -16.93 -22.17
C GLU A 37 -4.37 -17.78 -21.64
N MET A 38 -4.69 -18.90 -22.27
CA MET A 38 -5.74 -19.79 -21.83
C MET A 38 -5.43 -20.48 -20.51
N ALA A 39 -4.15 -20.76 -20.21
CA ALA A 39 -3.73 -21.28 -18.92
C ALA A 39 -3.96 -20.26 -17.79
N VAL A 40 -3.70 -18.96 -18.02
CA VAL A 40 -4.02 -17.91 -17.07
C VAL A 40 -5.52 -17.77 -16.88
N HIS A 41 -6.31 -17.80 -17.94
CA HIS A 41 -7.78 -17.79 -17.83
C HIS A 41 -8.31 -18.97 -17.00
N ARG A 42 -7.79 -20.19 -17.19
CA ARG A 42 -8.16 -21.35 -16.40
C ARG A 42 -7.78 -21.20 -14.92
N PHE A 43 -6.58 -20.67 -14.64
CA PHE A 43 -6.16 -20.37 -13.27
C PHE A 43 -7.14 -19.42 -12.60
N LEU A 44 -7.45 -18.28 -13.21
CA LEU A 44 -8.36 -17.26 -12.64
C LEU A 44 -9.81 -17.77 -12.45
N SER A 45 -10.17 -18.85 -13.14
CA SER A 45 -11.51 -19.49 -13.07
C SER A 45 -11.53 -20.74 -12.21
N SER A 46 -10.40 -21.14 -11.66
CA SER A 46 -10.28 -22.35 -10.85
C SER A 46 -11.08 -22.21 -9.56
N PRO A 47 -11.85 -23.22 -9.13
CA PRO A 47 -12.57 -23.19 -7.85
C PRO A 47 -11.62 -23.15 -6.63
N TYR A 48 -10.35 -23.49 -6.82
CA TYR A 48 -9.31 -23.39 -5.79
C TYR A 48 -8.67 -21.99 -5.69
N VAL A 49 -9.04 -21.08 -6.59
CA VAL A 49 -8.49 -19.73 -6.65
C VAL A 49 -9.57 -18.72 -6.30
N SER A 50 -9.41 -18.08 -5.18
CA SER A 50 -10.25 -16.96 -4.74
C SER A 50 -9.40 -15.76 -4.38
N THR A 51 -9.99 -14.57 -4.43
CA THR A 51 -9.36 -13.34 -3.96
C THR A 51 -8.83 -13.49 -2.53
N GLU A 52 -9.60 -14.13 -1.67
CA GLU A 52 -9.25 -14.36 -0.27
C GLU A 52 -8.01 -15.25 -0.11
N ASN A 53 -7.94 -16.36 -0.86
CA ASN A 53 -6.78 -17.28 -0.83
C ASN A 53 -5.50 -16.59 -1.30
N ILE A 54 -5.58 -15.78 -2.35
CA ILE A 54 -4.44 -15.01 -2.87
C ILE A 54 -3.98 -14.00 -1.80
N VAL A 55 -4.90 -13.20 -1.27
CA VAL A 55 -4.60 -12.19 -0.25
C VAL A 55 -4.03 -12.83 1.01
N SER A 56 -4.61 -13.92 1.50
CA SER A 56 -4.14 -14.64 2.70
C SER A 56 -2.72 -15.21 2.51
N THR A 57 -2.41 -15.72 1.32
CA THR A 57 -1.05 -16.20 1.02
C THR A 57 -0.04 -15.06 1.04
N CYS A 58 -0.37 -13.92 0.43
CA CYS A 58 0.49 -12.72 0.47
C CYS A 58 0.65 -12.19 1.90
N ALA A 59 -0.44 -12.16 2.67
CA ALA A 59 -0.44 -11.70 4.06
C ALA A 59 0.44 -12.58 4.97
N ALA A 60 0.42 -13.91 4.78
CA ALA A 60 1.27 -14.81 5.54
C ALA A 60 2.77 -14.55 5.30
N ARG A 61 3.17 -14.28 4.05
CA ARG A 61 4.54 -13.88 3.71
C ARG A 61 4.90 -12.51 4.35
N THR A 62 3.99 -11.56 4.27
CA THR A 62 4.16 -10.24 4.89
C THR A 62 4.33 -10.37 6.40
N ALA A 63 3.50 -11.16 7.06
CA ALA A 63 3.55 -11.40 8.51
C ALA A 63 4.91 -11.96 8.95
N ALA A 64 5.45 -12.93 8.22
CA ALA A 64 6.76 -13.51 8.50
C ALA A 64 7.88 -12.44 8.45
N GLN A 65 7.82 -11.53 7.47
CA GLN A 65 8.78 -10.44 7.32
C GLN A 65 8.60 -9.31 8.34
N CYS A 66 7.41 -9.17 8.94
CA CYS A 66 7.11 -8.14 9.94
C CYS A 66 7.51 -8.53 11.38
N ARG A 67 7.96 -9.77 11.61
CA ARG A 67 8.29 -10.28 12.93
C ARG A 67 9.33 -9.39 13.64
N GLY A 68 9.00 -8.97 14.87
CA GLY A 68 9.88 -8.17 15.73
C GLY A 68 10.13 -6.74 15.25
N ARG A 69 9.42 -6.27 14.21
CA ARG A 69 9.57 -4.91 13.64
C ARG A 69 8.47 -3.97 14.11
N ARG A 70 8.73 -2.68 14.08
CA ARG A 70 7.72 -1.64 14.24
C ARG A 70 7.05 -1.41 12.89
N ILE A 71 5.77 -1.71 12.80
CA ILE A 71 5.03 -1.71 11.54
C ILE A 71 3.98 -0.61 11.51
N LEU A 72 3.99 0.13 10.41
CA LEU A 72 2.90 1.01 10.04
C LEU A 72 1.98 0.25 9.08
N ALA A 73 0.76 -0.06 9.52
CA ALA A 73 -0.27 -0.62 8.68
C ALA A 73 -1.05 0.54 8.03
N ILE A 74 -0.95 0.70 6.73
CA ILE A 74 -1.59 1.80 6.01
C ILE A 74 -2.76 1.27 5.22
N GLN A 75 -3.95 1.85 5.43
CA GLN A 75 -5.15 1.51 4.69
C GLN A 75 -5.74 2.72 3.96
N ASP A 76 -6.28 2.49 2.78
CA ASP A 76 -6.99 3.50 2.00
C ASP A 76 -7.85 2.80 0.93
N THR A 77 -8.75 3.54 0.28
CA THR A 77 -9.63 2.99 -0.75
C THR A 77 -9.30 3.61 -2.10
N THR A 78 -9.18 2.76 -3.11
CA THR A 78 -9.10 3.23 -4.49
C THR A 78 -10.20 2.62 -5.33
N GLU A 79 -10.55 3.30 -6.41
CA GLU A 79 -11.55 2.91 -7.39
C GLU A 79 -10.86 2.51 -8.69
N ILE A 80 -11.35 1.44 -9.30
CA ILE A 80 -11.04 1.05 -10.67
C ILE A 80 -12.31 1.22 -11.48
N ASN A 81 -12.24 2.03 -12.54
CA ASN A 81 -13.38 2.25 -13.42
C ASN A 81 -12.99 2.00 -14.88
N PHE A 82 -13.98 1.60 -15.67
CA PHE A 82 -13.81 1.25 -17.07
C PHE A 82 -14.52 2.24 -18.00
N ALA A 83 -14.43 3.53 -17.69
CA ALA A 83 -14.98 4.60 -18.52
C ALA A 83 -14.43 4.53 -19.96
N GLY A 84 -15.31 4.61 -20.95
CA GLY A 84 -14.92 4.57 -22.37
C GLY A 84 -14.46 3.21 -22.88
N ARG A 85 -14.48 2.17 -22.05
CA ARG A 85 -14.08 0.79 -22.39
C ARG A 85 -15.32 -0.10 -22.53
N ASP A 86 -15.15 -1.26 -23.17
CA ASP A 86 -16.22 -2.18 -23.55
C ASP A 86 -17.28 -2.38 -22.45
N LYS A 87 -18.56 -2.15 -22.80
CA LYS A 87 -19.73 -2.22 -21.90
C LYS A 87 -20.10 -3.66 -21.48
N LYS A 88 -19.41 -4.68 -21.97
CA LYS A 88 -19.78 -6.09 -21.81
C LYS A 88 -19.33 -6.73 -20.48
N ARG A 89 -18.86 -5.96 -19.49
CA ARG A 89 -18.41 -6.52 -18.20
C ARG A 89 -19.58 -7.02 -17.37
N ARG A 90 -19.48 -8.25 -16.90
CA ARG A 90 -20.53 -8.95 -16.12
C ARG A 90 -20.21 -8.86 -14.63
N GLY A 91 -21.23 -8.60 -13.82
CA GLY A 91 -21.10 -8.60 -12.34
C GLY A 91 -20.49 -7.34 -11.75
N LEU A 92 -20.15 -6.31 -12.57
CA LEU A 92 -19.70 -5.01 -12.08
C LEU A 92 -20.87 -4.04 -11.95
N GLY A 93 -20.94 -3.37 -10.81
CA GLY A 93 -21.85 -2.26 -10.57
C GLY A 93 -21.22 -0.90 -10.81
N PRO A 94 -21.92 0.18 -10.44
CA PRO A 94 -21.46 1.54 -10.67
C PRO A 94 -20.29 1.92 -9.74
N ALA A 95 -19.29 2.57 -10.32
CA ALA A 95 -18.17 3.20 -9.62
C ALA A 95 -18.06 4.68 -10.00
N GLY A 96 -17.22 5.45 -9.34
CA GLY A 96 -16.96 6.85 -9.63
C GLY A 96 -18.21 7.72 -9.58
N ASN A 97 -18.57 8.26 -10.72
CA ASN A 97 -19.74 9.11 -10.88
C ASN A 97 -21.10 8.36 -10.73
N GLY A 98 -21.09 7.09 -10.35
CA GLY A 98 -22.28 6.27 -10.14
C GLY A 98 -22.90 5.70 -11.45
N LYS A 99 -22.26 5.90 -12.59
CA LYS A 99 -22.75 5.45 -13.93
C LYS A 99 -21.81 4.46 -14.59
N THR A 100 -20.51 4.61 -14.39
CA THR A 100 -19.48 3.78 -15.03
C THR A 100 -19.33 2.45 -14.29
N PRO A 101 -19.28 1.29 -14.99
CA PRO A 101 -19.01 0.03 -14.35
C PRO A 101 -17.59 0.01 -13.78
N GLY A 102 -17.48 -0.53 -12.57
CA GLY A 102 -16.19 -0.59 -11.88
C GLY A 102 -16.29 -1.29 -10.54
N PHE A 103 -15.21 -1.20 -9.77
CA PHE A 103 -15.11 -1.81 -8.45
C PHE A 103 -14.15 -1.02 -7.55
N PHE A 104 -14.17 -1.35 -6.29
CA PHE A 104 -13.35 -0.71 -5.26
C PHE A 104 -12.35 -1.70 -4.69
N ILE A 105 -11.20 -1.20 -4.30
CA ILE A 105 -10.14 -1.94 -3.63
C ILE A 105 -9.81 -1.19 -2.35
N HIS A 106 -9.79 -1.90 -1.22
CA HIS A 106 -9.35 -1.37 0.06
C HIS A 106 -8.24 -2.26 0.62
N PRO A 107 -6.99 -2.01 0.25
CA PRO A 107 -5.85 -2.73 0.76
C PRO A 107 -5.41 -2.21 2.13
N VAL A 108 -4.75 -3.08 2.88
CA VAL A 108 -3.89 -2.75 4.02
C VAL A 108 -2.47 -3.17 3.66
N ILE A 109 -1.54 -2.24 3.64
CA ILE A 109 -0.13 -2.52 3.36
C ILE A 109 0.72 -2.33 4.62
N ALA A 110 1.73 -3.18 4.80
CA ALA A 110 2.71 -3.04 5.87
C ALA A 110 3.91 -2.23 5.38
N VAL A 111 4.31 -1.25 6.19
CA VAL A 111 5.52 -0.43 6.00
C VAL A 111 6.38 -0.57 7.25
N ASP A 112 7.65 -0.90 7.09
CA ASP A 112 8.64 -0.87 8.15
C ASP A 112 8.97 0.59 8.46
N VAL A 113 8.84 0.97 9.73
CA VAL A 113 9.04 2.36 10.17
C VAL A 113 10.49 2.80 10.03
N GLU A 114 11.44 1.93 10.36
CA GLU A 114 12.88 2.28 10.40
C GLU A 114 13.45 2.58 9.00
N PRO A 115 13.38 1.65 8.01
CA PRO A 115 13.84 1.94 6.66
C PRO A 115 12.79 2.68 5.81
N GLU A 116 11.62 2.99 6.34
CA GLU A 116 10.48 3.60 5.64
C GLU A 116 10.08 2.82 4.36
N ALA A 117 10.21 1.50 4.36
CA ALA A 117 10.06 0.65 3.18
C ALA A 117 8.79 -0.22 3.23
N VAL A 118 8.13 -0.40 2.09
CA VAL A 118 6.97 -1.29 1.98
C VAL A 118 7.44 -2.74 2.13
N ILE A 119 6.85 -3.47 3.09
CA ILE A 119 7.10 -4.90 3.31
C ILE A 119 6.17 -5.75 2.45
N GLY A 120 4.86 -5.50 2.50
CA GLY A 120 3.92 -6.35 1.79
C GLY A 120 2.46 -5.99 1.98
N LEU A 121 1.59 -6.85 1.44
CA LEU A 121 0.15 -6.77 1.57
C LEU A 121 -0.28 -7.50 2.84
N VAL A 122 -1.01 -6.81 3.71
CA VAL A 122 -1.59 -7.38 4.94
C VAL A 122 -3.00 -7.88 4.70
N ASP A 123 -3.82 -7.07 4.02
CA ASP A 123 -5.20 -7.40 3.67
C ASP A 123 -5.63 -6.68 2.40
N ALA A 124 -6.68 -7.16 1.74
CA ALA A 124 -7.36 -6.43 0.69
C ALA A 124 -8.81 -6.88 0.56
N ARG A 125 -9.72 -5.91 0.58
CA ARG A 125 -11.12 -6.12 0.24
C ARG A 125 -11.37 -5.57 -1.16
N ILE A 126 -12.00 -6.38 -2.00
CA ILE A 126 -12.37 -6.02 -3.38
C ILE A 126 -13.87 -6.21 -3.51
N TRP A 127 -14.58 -5.17 -3.93
CA TRP A 127 -16.03 -5.25 -4.06
C TRP A 127 -16.56 -4.31 -5.14
N THR A 128 -17.75 -4.61 -5.63
CA THR A 128 -18.52 -3.73 -6.48
C THR A 128 -19.81 -3.31 -5.79
N ARG A 129 -20.38 -2.20 -6.20
CA ARG A 129 -21.66 -1.70 -5.68
C ARG A 129 -22.81 -2.30 -6.45
N ALA A 130 -23.88 -2.72 -5.76
CA ALA A 130 -25.11 -3.12 -6.43
C ALA A 130 -25.73 -1.93 -7.17
N ALA A 131 -26.25 -2.19 -8.38
CA ALA A 131 -27.05 -1.20 -9.10
C ALA A 131 -28.42 -1.06 -8.40
N GLY A 132 -28.92 0.19 -8.31
CA GLY A 132 -30.26 0.48 -7.80
C GLY A 132 -30.29 1.51 -6.67
N LYS A 133 -31.51 1.82 -6.19
CA LYS A 133 -31.73 2.76 -5.08
C LYS A 133 -31.20 2.18 -3.77
N ARG A 134 -30.32 2.91 -3.09
CA ARG A 134 -29.80 2.54 -1.78
C ARG A 134 -30.72 3.04 -0.70
N HIS A 135 -30.92 2.23 0.35
CA HIS A 135 -31.51 2.71 1.60
C HIS A 135 -30.72 3.88 2.19
N PRO A 136 -31.36 4.82 2.89
CA PRO A 136 -30.65 5.96 3.48
C PRO A 136 -29.45 5.52 4.32
N ARG A 137 -28.30 6.18 4.12
CA ARG A 137 -27.02 5.84 4.77
C ARG A 137 -27.09 5.83 6.30
N ARG A 138 -27.98 6.65 6.87
CA ARG A 138 -28.14 6.83 8.33
C ARG A 138 -28.79 5.64 9.03
N SER A 139 -29.65 4.88 8.37
CA SER A 139 -30.44 3.78 8.96
C SER A 139 -29.78 2.40 8.88
N ARG A 140 -28.60 2.27 8.30
CA ARG A 140 -27.92 0.98 8.18
C ARG A 140 -27.06 0.68 9.41
N PRO A 141 -27.05 -0.58 9.91
CA PRO A 141 -26.06 -1.04 10.88
C PRO A 141 -24.64 -0.80 10.37
N MET A 142 -23.65 -0.64 11.26
CA MET A 142 -22.25 -0.33 10.89
C MET A 142 -21.67 -1.37 9.96
N GLU A 143 -21.90 -2.63 10.19
CA GLU A 143 -21.47 -3.79 9.39
C GLU A 143 -21.96 -3.74 7.94
N ASN A 144 -23.12 -3.13 7.69
CA ASN A 144 -23.71 -2.94 6.37
C ASN A 144 -23.29 -1.62 5.70
N LYS A 145 -22.45 -0.82 6.35
CA LYS A 145 -21.89 0.42 5.79
C LYS A 145 -20.55 0.11 5.10
N GLU A 146 -20.29 0.78 3.99
CA GLU A 146 -18.96 0.70 3.36
C GLU A 146 -17.84 1.12 4.32
N SER A 147 -18.14 1.94 5.33
CA SER A 147 -17.19 2.36 6.35
C SER A 147 -16.74 1.24 7.30
N ALA A 148 -17.46 0.10 7.37
CA ALA A 148 -17.02 -1.07 8.15
C ALA A 148 -15.66 -1.62 7.69
N ARG A 149 -15.25 -1.35 6.44
CA ARG A 149 -13.95 -1.77 5.91
C ARG A 149 -12.77 -1.24 6.73
N TRP A 150 -12.90 -0.02 7.29
CA TRP A 150 -11.85 0.59 8.10
C TRP A 150 -11.57 -0.21 9.37
N LEU A 151 -12.61 -0.62 10.06
CA LEU A 151 -12.50 -1.47 11.26
C LEU A 151 -12.04 -2.87 10.90
N ALA A 152 -12.56 -3.45 9.81
CA ALA A 152 -12.14 -4.76 9.34
C ALA A 152 -10.64 -4.79 8.98
N GLY A 153 -10.10 -3.72 8.40
CA GLY A 153 -8.66 -3.56 8.16
C GLY A 153 -7.85 -3.55 9.46
N CYS A 154 -8.35 -2.90 10.51
CA CYS A 154 -7.71 -2.92 11.83
C CYS A 154 -7.68 -4.33 12.43
N VAL A 155 -8.79 -5.07 12.37
CA VAL A 155 -8.87 -6.46 12.84
C VAL A 155 -7.87 -7.34 12.09
N ALA A 156 -7.89 -7.28 10.76
CA ALA A 156 -6.96 -8.05 9.92
C ALA A 156 -5.48 -7.73 10.22
N ALA A 157 -5.15 -6.44 10.41
CA ALA A 157 -3.80 -6.03 10.76
C ALA A 157 -3.36 -6.59 12.13
N THR A 158 -4.23 -6.52 13.14
CA THR A 158 -3.93 -7.04 14.48
C THR A 158 -3.69 -8.55 14.46
N GLU A 159 -4.56 -9.30 13.78
CA GLU A 159 -4.45 -10.76 13.72
C GLU A 159 -3.22 -11.21 12.94
N ARG A 160 -3.01 -10.65 11.76
CA ARG A 160 -1.94 -11.08 10.84
C ARG A 160 -0.57 -10.59 11.24
N LEU A 161 -0.46 -9.43 11.88
CA LEU A 161 0.80 -8.84 12.34
C LEU A 161 1.07 -9.06 13.83
N SER A 162 0.46 -10.06 14.44
CA SER A 162 0.56 -10.36 15.88
C SER A 162 1.98 -10.63 16.37
N GLN A 163 2.94 -10.92 15.49
CA GLN A 163 4.35 -11.13 15.82
C GLN A 163 5.24 -9.89 15.56
N ALA A 164 4.66 -8.78 15.09
CA ALA A 164 5.36 -7.50 15.02
C ALA A 164 5.61 -6.95 16.45
N ALA A 165 6.66 -6.16 16.62
CA ALA A 165 6.96 -5.54 17.92
C ALA A 165 5.89 -4.48 18.28
N ALA A 166 5.40 -3.75 17.31
CA ALA A 166 4.31 -2.79 17.45
C ALA A 166 3.62 -2.58 16.09
N VAL A 167 2.32 -2.31 16.11
CA VAL A 167 1.54 -2.00 14.91
C VAL A 167 0.75 -0.71 15.14
N THR A 168 0.96 0.26 14.24
CA THR A 168 0.17 1.49 14.18
C THR A 168 -0.60 1.53 12.86
N MET A 169 -1.93 1.60 12.93
CA MET A 169 -2.77 1.80 11.75
C MET A 169 -2.83 3.26 11.37
N VAL A 170 -2.56 3.57 10.12
CA VAL A 170 -2.65 4.93 9.58
C VAL A 170 -3.69 5.00 8.48
N ALA A 171 -4.55 6.01 8.55
CA ALA A 171 -5.60 6.23 7.58
C ALA A 171 -5.94 7.71 7.39
N ASP A 172 -6.62 8.01 6.31
CA ASP A 172 -6.99 9.37 5.95
C ASP A 172 -8.34 9.82 6.55
N ARG A 173 -8.86 10.95 6.06
CA ARG A 173 -10.10 11.58 6.52
C ARG A 173 -11.36 10.71 6.43
N GLU A 174 -11.41 9.76 5.49
CA GLU A 174 -12.59 8.89 5.33
C GLU A 174 -12.73 7.92 6.49
N SER A 175 -11.63 7.61 7.17
CA SER A 175 -11.59 6.73 8.34
C SER A 175 -11.96 7.45 9.65
N ASP A 176 -12.16 8.77 9.64
CA ASP A 176 -12.52 9.56 10.82
C ASP A 176 -13.96 9.29 11.26
N ILE A 177 -14.20 8.08 11.74
CA ILE A 177 -15.48 7.60 12.25
C ILE A 177 -15.35 7.16 13.71
N TYR A 178 -16.31 7.55 14.54
CA TYR A 178 -16.30 7.22 15.97
C TYR A 178 -16.15 5.72 16.28
N PRO A 179 -16.86 4.80 15.57
CA PRO A 179 -16.72 3.37 15.80
C PRO A 179 -15.29 2.84 15.59
N LEU A 180 -14.47 3.45 14.72
CA LEU A 180 -13.09 3.03 14.53
C LEU A 180 -12.27 3.20 15.81
N PHE A 181 -12.41 4.33 16.48
CA PHE A 181 -11.71 4.60 17.75
C PHE A 181 -12.28 3.75 18.89
N ALA A 182 -13.61 3.57 18.92
CA ALA A 182 -14.33 2.87 19.99
C ALA A 182 -14.09 1.34 19.97
N GLN A 183 -13.99 0.76 18.79
CA GLN A 183 -13.92 -0.70 18.58
C GLN A 183 -12.56 -1.16 18.07
N ARG A 184 -11.54 -0.31 18.09
CA ARG A 184 -10.19 -0.74 17.66
C ARG A 184 -9.74 -1.95 18.48
N PRO A 185 -9.09 -2.93 17.86
CA PRO A 185 -8.50 -4.05 18.58
C PRO A 185 -7.49 -3.59 19.63
N ALA A 186 -7.43 -4.31 20.76
CA ALA A 186 -6.42 -4.07 21.78
C ALA A 186 -5.01 -4.25 21.21
N GLY A 187 -4.07 -3.40 21.63
CA GLY A 187 -2.67 -3.45 21.15
C GLY A 187 -2.42 -2.83 19.77
N LEU A 188 -3.46 -2.37 19.09
CA LEU A 188 -3.32 -1.62 17.83
C LEU A 188 -3.39 -0.12 18.12
N ASP A 189 -2.38 0.63 17.73
CA ASP A 189 -2.45 2.08 17.74
C ASP A 189 -3.01 2.66 16.45
N LEU A 190 -3.58 3.87 16.53
CA LEU A 190 -4.20 4.57 15.42
C LEU A 190 -3.57 5.94 15.21
N ILE A 191 -3.43 6.33 13.94
CA ILE A 191 -3.21 7.72 13.51
C ILE A 191 -4.21 8.00 12.38
N VAL A 192 -5.20 8.81 12.65
CA VAL A 192 -6.28 9.14 11.71
C VAL A 192 -6.33 10.64 11.47
N ARG A 193 -6.39 11.05 10.22
CA ARG A 193 -6.55 12.47 9.90
C ARG A 193 -7.97 12.92 10.21
N ALA A 194 -8.11 13.87 11.15
CA ALA A 194 -9.41 14.42 11.52
C ALA A 194 -10.07 15.14 10.33
N ALA A 195 -11.30 14.76 10.05
CA ALA A 195 -12.15 15.36 9.03
C ALA A 195 -13.27 16.22 9.64
N GLN A 196 -13.69 15.85 10.84
CA GLN A 196 -14.84 16.42 11.51
C GLN A 196 -14.41 17.24 12.71
N ASP A 197 -14.96 18.43 12.83
CA ASP A 197 -14.86 19.23 14.05
C ASP A 197 -15.88 18.71 15.08
N ARG A 198 -15.47 17.68 15.83
CA ARG A 198 -16.31 16.92 16.76
C ARG A 198 -16.57 17.72 18.03
N SER A 199 -17.68 17.41 18.69
CA SER A 199 -17.92 17.86 20.08
C SER A 199 -17.04 17.05 21.03
N LEU A 200 -16.44 17.73 21.98
CA LEU A 200 -15.70 17.14 23.10
C LEU A 200 -16.64 16.91 24.29
N ALA A 201 -16.19 16.14 25.27
CA ALA A 201 -16.97 15.81 26.47
C ALA A 201 -17.33 17.06 27.33
N ASP A 202 -16.48 18.08 27.28
CA ASP A 202 -16.67 19.36 27.95
C ASP A 202 -17.59 20.34 27.18
N GLY A 203 -18.13 19.92 26.03
CA GLY A 203 -18.99 20.73 25.18
C GLY A 203 -18.24 21.63 24.18
N THR A 204 -16.94 21.70 24.23
CA THR A 204 -16.13 22.47 23.26
C THR A 204 -15.98 21.72 21.92
N ARG A 205 -15.28 22.32 20.97
CA ARG A 205 -15.04 21.73 19.64
C ARG A 205 -13.61 21.22 19.51
N LEU A 206 -13.45 20.13 18.78
CA LEU A 206 -12.15 19.45 18.58
C LEU A 206 -11.08 20.41 18.07
N PHE A 207 -11.41 21.24 17.07
CA PHE A 207 -10.40 22.09 16.44
C PHE A 207 -10.07 23.31 17.27
N ASP A 208 -10.95 23.73 18.18
CA ASP A 208 -10.71 24.82 19.13
C ASP A 208 -9.74 24.41 20.25
N ALA A 209 -9.68 23.13 20.58
CA ALA A 209 -8.76 22.61 21.60
C ALA A 209 -7.27 22.95 21.31
N LEU A 210 -6.92 23.15 20.05
CA LEU A 210 -5.56 23.49 19.63
C LEU A 210 -5.26 25.01 19.74
N ASN A 211 -6.28 25.86 19.86
CA ASN A 211 -6.07 27.31 19.90
C ASN A 211 -5.28 27.74 21.14
N HIS A 212 -5.39 27.00 22.23
CA HIS A 212 -4.71 27.25 23.50
C HIS A 212 -3.49 26.34 23.72
N ALA A 213 -3.24 25.37 22.82
CA ALA A 213 -2.08 24.48 22.93
C ALA A 213 -0.79 25.23 22.53
N PRO A 214 0.28 25.15 23.33
CA PRO A 214 1.54 25.78 23.00
C PRO A 214 2.15 25.13 21.76
N VAL A 215 2.99 25.90 21.03
CA VAL A 215 3.85 25.35 19.99
C VAL A 215 4.94 24.53 20.68
N LEU A 216 4.99 23.23 20.38
CA LEU A 216 5.96 22.31 20.96
C LEU A 216 7.29 22.34 20.20
N ALA A 217 7.23 22.46 18.87
CA ALA A 217 8.41 22.52 18.00
C ALA A 217 8.05 23.06 16.61
N SER A 218 9.08 23.43 15.85
CA SER A 218 8.99 23.62 14.39
C SER A 218 9.82 22.55 13.68
N CYS A 219 9.31 22.02 12.58
CA CYS A 219 10.03 21.05 11.77
C CYS A 219 9.75 21.26 10.27
N LYS A 220 10.53 20.58 9.41
CA LYS A 220 10.36 20.65 7.96
C LYS A 220 9.71 19.38 7.43
N VAL A 221 8.58 19.54 6.73
CA VAL A 221 7.84 18.43 6.12
C VAL A 221 7.89 18.57 4.60
N ARG A 222 8.26 17.48 3.91
CA ARG A 222 8.22 17.46 2.44
C ARG A 222 6.79 17.30 1.97
N VAL A 223 6.29 18.26 1.23
CA VAL A 223 5.00 18.24 0.56
C VAL A 223 5.20 17.72 -0.86
N ALA A 224 4.53 16.62 -1.18
CA ALA A 224 4.60 15.99 -2.50
C ALA A 224 4.02 16.90 -3.61
N PRO A 225 4.47 16.76 -4.88
CA PRO A 225 3.88 17.43 -6.02
C PRO A 225 2.39 17.09 -6.17
N ARG A 226 1.55 18.07 -6.51
CA ARG A 226 0.11 17.89 -6.71
C ARG A 226 -0.30 17.69 -8.18
N GLY A 227 0.61 17.86 -9.11
CA GLY A 227 0.33 17.73 -10.54
C GLY A 227 1.51 18.07 -11.44
N PRO A 228 1.33 18.05 -12.76
CA PRO A 228 2.35 18.43 -13.72
C PRO A 228 2.88 19.85 -13.44
N GLY A 229 4.20 20.02 -13.44
CA GLY A 229 4.85 21.31 -13.15
C GLY A 229 5.03 21.67 -11.66
N ASP A 230 4.41 20.93 -10.75
CA ASP A 230 4.65 21.09 -9.30
C ASP A 230 5.84 20.24 -8.87
N LYS A 231 6.91 20.87 -8.40
CA LYS A 231 8.10 20.19 -7.87
C LYS A 231 7.95 19.74 -6.41
N GLY A 232 6.79 19.99 -5.79
CA GLY A 232 6.62 19.88 -4.36
C GLY A 232 7.38 20.98 -3.61
N ARG A 233 7.38 20.93 -2.27
CA ARG A 233 8.13 21.88 -1.44
C ARG A 233 8.53 21.27 -0.11
N LEU A 234 9.46 21.93 0.55
CA LEU A 234 9.77 21.68 1.94
C LEU A 234 9.01 22.76 2.75
N ALA A 235 7.97 22.34 3.48
CA ALA A 235 7.13 23.21 4.30
C ALA A 235 7.71 23.29 5.71
N GLU A 236 7.86 24.48 6.27
CA GLU A 236 8.12 24.67 7.69
C GLU A 236 6.79 24.62 8.44
N VAL A 237 6.66 23.74 9.41
CA VAL A 237 5.43 23.51 10.15
C VAL A 237 5.65 23.65 11.65
N GLU A 238 4.72 24.31 12.32
CA GLU A 238 4.60 24.29 13.78
C GLU A 238 3.83 23.05 14.22
N LEU A 239 4.29 22.42 15.28
CA LEU A 239 3.67 21.26 15.93
C LEU A 239 2.99 21.70 17.22
N ARG A 240 1.74 21.29 17.38
CA ARG A 240 0.96 21.43 18.62
C ARG A 240 0.33 20.09 18.97
N ALA A 241 0.17 19.79 20.24
CA ALA A 241 -0.54 18.60 20.68
C ALA A 241 -1.32 18.88 21.96
N THR A 242 -2.46 18.20 22.11
CA THR A 242 -3.26 18.26 23.31
C THR A 242 -4.07 16.97 23.47
N THR A 243 -4.32 16.54 24.68
CA THR A 243 -5.25 15.44 24.97
C THR A 243 -6.67 15.94 24.83
N VAL A 244 -7.51 15.16 24.15
CA VAL A 244 -8.93 15.49 23.92
C VAL A 244 -9.81 14.30 24.26
N THR A 245 -10.98 14.55 24.80
CA THR A 245 -11.99 13.51 25.04
C THR A 245 -13.17 13.75 24.12
N ILE A 246 -13.23 12.97 23.01
CA ILE A 246 -14.29 13.09 22.01
C ILE A 246 -15.59 12.47 22.52
N ALA A 247 -16.72 13.13 22.29
CA ALA A 247 -18.03 12.62 22.65
C ALA A 247 -18.63 11.74 21.54
N ARG A 248 -19.40 10.70 21.94
CA ARG A 248 -20.16 9.87 21.01
C ARG A 248 -21.17 10.72 20.25
N PRO A 249 -21.22 10.64 18.90
CA PRO A 249 -22.22 11.33 18.11
C PRO A 249 -23.65 10.92 18.52
N ARG A 250 -24.53 11.89 18.71
CA ARG A 250 -25.94 11.64 19.10
C ARG A 250 -26.72 10.88 18.04
N ASN A 251 -26.38 11.07 16.76
CA ASN A 251 -27.08 10.48 15.62
C ASN A 251 -26.18 9.56 14.82
N GLY A 252 -26.70 8.41 14.38
CA GLY A 252 -26.03 7.51 13.44
C GLY A 252 -24.88 6.68 14.01
N CYS A 253 -24.74 6.67 15.34
CA CYS A 253 -23.79 5.87 16.08
C CYS A 253 -24.52 4.84 16.95
N ASP A 254 -23.90 3.67 17.14
CA ASP A 254 -24.46 2.64 18.02
C ASP A 254 -24.41 3.11 19.48
N ILE A 255 -25.54 2.98 20.18
CA ILE A 255 -25.69 3.38 21.58
C ILE A 255 -24.86 2.49 22.52
N GLY A 256 -24.50 1.28 22.10
CA GLY A 256 -23.63 0.36 22.85
C GLY A 256 -22.15 0.76 22.86
N LEU A 257 -21.74 1.77 22.06
CA LEU A 257 -20.37 2.28 22.09
C LEU A 257 -20.13 3.18 23.31
N PRO A 258 -18.89 3.30 23.79
CA PRO A 258 -18.52 4.23 24.86
C PRO A 258 -19.07 5.64 24.62
N GLU A 259 -19.45 6.34 25.69
CA GLU A 259 -19.97 7.71 25.59
C GLU A 259 -18.88 8.70 25.21
N THR A 260 -17.65 8.43 25.63
CA THR A 260 -16.47 9.25 25.37
C THR A 260 -15.26 8.40 25.07
N ILE A 261 -14.31 8.96 24.33
CA ILE A 261 -13.01 8.35 24.03
C ILE A 261 -11.92 9.41 24.17
N THR A 262 -10.90 9.09 24.97
CA THR A 262 -9.72 9.96 25.11
C THR A 262 -8.68 9.61 24.06
N LEU A 263 -8.21 10.64 23.36
CA LEU A 263 -7.20 10.57 22.29
C LEU A 263 -6.24 11.74 22.43
N THR A 264 -5.13 11.69 21.70
CA THR A 264 -4.29 12.88 21.49
C THR A 264 -4.61 13.48 20.13
N LEU A 265 -4.78 14.80 20.08
CA LEU A 265 -4.87 15.58 18.85
C LEU A 265 -3.52 16.25 18.59
N VAL A 266 -2.89 15.95 17.46
CA VAL A 266 -1.64 16.55 16.99
C VAL A 266 -1.93 17.40 15.77
N GLU A 267 -1.47 18.65 15.77
CA GLU A 267 -1.53 19.54 14.59
C GLU A 267 -0.14 19.81 14.06
N ALA A 268 0.01 19.66 12.73
CA ALA A 268 1.14 20.21 11.98
C ALA A 268 0.59 21.27 11.03
N ARG A 269 0.95 22.55 11.27
CA ARG A 269 0.45 23.70 10.52
C ARG A 269 1.62 24.43 9.86
N GLU A 270 1.56 24.61 8.55
CA GLU A 270 2.58 25.35 7.80
C GLU A 270 2.55 26.83 8.18
N VAL A 271 3.73 27.35 8.51
CA VAL A 271 3.99 28.75 8.75
C VAL A 271 4.42 29.39 7.43
N ALA A 272 3.83 30.52 7.05
CA ALA A 272 4.17 31.25 5.83
C ALA A 272 4.13 30.39 4.53
N PRO A 273 2.97 29.84 4.17
CA PRO A 273 2.85 29.10 2.92
C PRO A 273 3.13 30.01 1.70
N PRO A 274 3.67 29.47 0.59
CA PRO A 274 3.90 30.27 -0.62
C PRO A 274 2.61 30.89 -1.14
N ALA A 275 2.70 32.12 -1.67
CA ALA A 275 1.55 32.83 -2.22
C ALA A 275 0.79 32.00 -3.25
N GLY A 276 -0.53 31.99 -3.18
CA GLY A 276 -1.42 31.21 -4.06
C GLY A 276 -1.44 29.68 -3.82
N ARG A 277 -0.76 29.19 -2.78
CA ARG A 277 -0.82 27.77 -2.39
C ARG A 277 -1.49 27.60 -1.03
N PRO A 278 -2.40 26.62 -0.89
CA PRO A 278 -2.97 26.32 0.42
C PRO A 278 -1.89 25.82 1.37
N ALA A 279 -1.96 26.27 2.62
CA ALA A 279 -1.07 25.79 3.68
C ALA A 279 -1.21 24.29 3.91
N LEU A 280 -0.12 23.63 4.26
CA LEU A 280 -0.16 22.29 4.83
C LEU A 280 -0.84 22.39 6.20
N LEU A 281 -1.90 21.62 6.39
CA LEU A 281 -2.58 21.50 7.67
C LEU A 281 -2.96 20.04 7.88
N TRP A 282 -2.29 19.42 8.84
CA TRP A 282 -2.67 18.10 9.33
C TRP A 282 -3.15 18.21 10.76
N ARG A 283 -4.34 17.68 11.02
CA ARG A 283 -4.90 17.44 12.35
C ARG A 283 -5.08 15.95 12.49
N LEU A 284 -4.35 15.35 13.39
CA LEU A 284 -4.20 13.90 13.53
C LEU A 284 -4.75 13.49 14.90
N LEU A 285 -5.78 12.65 14.90
CA LEU A 285 -6.24 11.95 16.10
C LEU A 285 -5.43 10.67 16.26
N THR A 286 -4.84 10.48 17.41
CA THR A 286 -4.02 9.30 17.70
C THR A 286 -4.30 8.72 19.08
N THR A 287 -4.11 7.40 19.20
CA THR A 287 -4.12 6.67 20.47
C THR A 287 -2.76 6.68 21.15
N HIS A 288 -1.70 7.08 20.45
CA HIS A 288 -0.38 7.26 21.05
C HIS A 288 -0.40 8.38 22.09
N MET A 289 0.31 8.18 23.17
CA MET A 289 0.61 9.25 24.11
C MET A 289 1.64 10.19 23.50
N VAL A 290 1.36 11.50 23.58
CA VAL A 290 2.25 12.55 23.09
C VAL A 290 2.51 13.50 24.25
N SER A 291 3.69 13.41 24.83
CA SER A 291 4.07 14.15 26.04
C SER A 291 5.03 15.30 25.76
N ASN A 292 5.67 15.28 24.60
CA ASN A 292 6.71 16.26 24.25
C ASN A 292 6.79 16.50 22.72
N ALA A 293 7.72 17.34 22.32
CA ALA A 293 7.95 17.70 20.92
C ALA A 293 8.44 16.51 20.05
N ALA A 294 9.23 15.60 20.61
CA ALA A 294 9.74 14.44 19.88
C ALA A 294 8.59 13.47 19.55
N ASP A 295 7.71 13.21 20.51
CA ASP A 295 6.52 12.36 20.31
C ASP A 295 5.61 12.96 19.22
N ALA A 296 5.36 14.28 19.28
CA ALA A 296 4.53 14.96 18.27
C ALA A 296 5.17 14.88 16.88
N GLY A 297 6.48 15.04 16.79
CA GLY A 297 7.26 14.88 15.56
C GLY A 297 7.18 13.46 15.01
N GLU A 298 7.23 12.46 15.87
CA GLU A 298 7.08 11.05 15.46
C GLU A 298 5.70 10.79 14.84
N ILE A 299 4.61 11.24 15.46
CA ILE A 299 3.25 11.10 14.89
C ILE A 299 3.15 11.71 13.50
N VAL A 300 3.72 12.89 13.30
CA VAL A 300 3.73 13.56 11.98
C VAL A 300 4.58 12.79 10.97
N ASN A 301 5.73 12.25 11.38
CA ASN A 301 6.59 11.43 10.52
C ASN A 301 5.91 10.10 10.13
N LEU A 302 5.26 9.43 11.06
CA LEU A 302 4.48 8.21 10.78
C LEU A 302 3.33 8.52 9.81
N TYR A 303 2.60 9.61 10.02
CA TYR A 303 1.51 9.99 9.12
C TYR A 303 2.01 10.36 7.72
N ARG A 304 3.18 10.94 7.59
CA ARG A 304 3.82 11.24 6.30
C ARG A 304 3.98 9.99 5.45
N LEU A 305 4.28 8.83 6.07
CA LEU A 305 4.43 7.55 5.38
C LEU A 305 3.12 7.03 4.77
N ARG A 306 1.95 7.55 5.17
CA ARG A 306 0.67 7.25 4.52
C ARG A 306 0.74 7.39 3.00
N TRP A 307 1.57 8.32 2.51
CA TRP A 307 1.76 8.51 1.07
C TRP A 307 2.25 7.27 0.30
N ARG A 308 2.78 6.26 1.00
CA ARG A 308 3.19 4.98 0.41
C ARG A 308 2.03 4.25 -0.27
N ILE A 309 0.83 4.35 0.26
CA ILE A 309 -0.35 3.72 -0.35
C ILE A 309 -0.77 4.42 -1.66
N GLU A 310 -0.53 5.71 -1.80
CA GLU A 310 -0.79 6.42 -3.06
C GLU A 310 0.22 6.04 -4.15
N GLN A 311 1.48 5.79 -3.78
CA GLN A 311 2.48 5.22 -4.68
C GLN A 311 2.08 3.81 -5.12
N PHE A 312 1.56 3.01 -4.20
CA PHE A 312 1.00 1.69 -4.48
C PHE A 312 -0.16 1.77 -5.48
N PHE A 313 -1.10 2.68 -5.29
CA PHE A 313 -2.21 2.87 -6.22
C PHE A 313 -1.75 3.33 -7.61
N ARG A 314 -0.75 4.19 -7.69
CA ARG A 314 -0.16 4.58 -8.99
C ARG A 314 0.48 3.38 -9.69
N THR A 315 1.21 2.54 -8.96
CA THR A 315 1.81 1.33 -9.52
C THR A 315 0.77 0.35 -10.03
N LEU A 316 -0.37 0.26 -9.36
CA LEU A 316 -1.48 -0.62 -9.76
C LEU A 316 -2.22 -0.10 -11.00
N LYS A 317 -2.34 1.22 -11.14
CA LYS A 317 -3.08 1.92 -12.19
C LYS A 317 -2.20 2.27 -13.41
N SER A 318 -2.56 3.32 -14.11
CA SER A 318 -2.00 3.77 -15.39
C SER A 318 -0.48 3.94 -15.43
N ASP A 319 0.14 4.32 -14.30
CA ASP A 319 1.59 4.54 -14.25
C ASP A 319 2.40 3.25 -14.07
N GLY A 320 1.73 2.10 -13.87
CA GLY A 320 2.37 0.83 -13.61
C GLY A 320 1.72 -0.33 -14.35
N LEU A 321 0.90 -1.12 -13.65
CA LEU A 321 0.31 -2.35 -14.17
C LEU A 321 -0.89 -2.11 -15.09
N ALA A 322 -1.44 -0.91 -15.11
CA ALA A 322 -2.59 -0.49 -15.91
C ALA A 322 -3.80 -1.43 -15.74
N LEU A 323 -4.24 -1.63 -14.48
CA LEU A 323 -5.33 -2.56 -14.15
C LEU A 323 -6.62 -2.27 -14.94
N GLU A 324 -6.86 -1.00 -15.27
CA GLU A 324 -7.95 -0.55 -16.12
C GLU A 324 -7.88 -1.08 -17.57
N ASP A 325 -6.71 -1.54 -18.03
CA ASP A 325 -6.52 -2.14 -19.37
C ASP A 325 -6.89 -3.62 -19.42
N SER A 326 -7.23 -4.23 -18.27
CA SER A 326 -7.66 -5.62 -18.23
C SER A 326 -8.83 -5.88 -19.18
N GLN A 327 -8.76 -6.99 -19.92
CA GLN A 327 -9.81 -7.46 -20.84
C GLN A 327 -10.70 -8.54 -20.20
N VAL A 328 -10.49 -8.87 -18.92
CA VAL A 328 -11.29 -9.85 -18.19
C VAL A 328 -12.72 -9.32 -18.01
N ILE A 329 -13.70 -10.05 -18.52
CA ILE A 329 -15.10 -9.62 -18.57
C ILE A 329 -15.84 -9.91 -17.27
N ASP A 330 -15.58 -11.04 -16.67
CA ASP A 330 -16.24 -11.54 -15.45
C ASP A 330 -15.64 -10.91 -14.19
N ALA A 331 -16.52 -10.45 -13.28
CA ALA A 331 -16.07 -9.70 -12.09
C ALA A 331 -15.27 -10.57 -11.13
N GLU A 332 -15.64 -11.83 -10.91
CA GLU A 332 -14.94 -12.71 -9.98
C GLU A 332 -13.51 -12.99 -10.46
N ARG A 333 -13.35 -13.33 -11.75
CA ARG A 333 -12.01 -13.49 -12.36
C ARG A 333 -11.19 -12.21 -12.33
N LEU A 334 -11.85 -11.07 -12.53
CA LEU A 334 -11.21 -9.77 -12.46
C LEU A 334 -10.74 -9.45 -11.03
N PHE A 335 -11.50 -9.84 -10.01
CA PHE A 335 -11.10 -9.69 -8.61
C PHE A 335 -9.91 -10.59 -8.28
N ASN A 336 -9.89 -11.85 -8.76
CA ASN A 336 -8.73 -12.73 -8.62
C ASN A 336 -7.49 -12.15 -9.31
N LEU A 337 -7.63 -11.67 -10.55
CA LEU A 337 -6.55 -10.96 -11.25
C LEU A 337 -6.08 -9.71 -10.49
N THR A 338 -7.01 -8.97 -9.89
CA THR A 338 -6.69 -7.79 -9.09
C THR A 338 -5.87 -8.17 -7.86
N ALA A 339 -6.23 -9.24 -7.14
CA ALA A 339 -5.46 -9.71 -5.98
C ALA A 339 -4.00 -10.08 -6.37
N ILE A 340 -3.83 -10.76 -7.52
CA ILE A 340 -2.48 -11.01 -8.08
C ILE A 340 -1.76 -9.69 -8.42
N ALA A 341 -2.47 -8.74 -9.05
CA ALA A 341 -1.89 -7.44 -9.40
C ALA A 341 -1.47 -6.62 -8.18
N LEU A 342 -2.20 -6.71 -7.05
CA LEU A 342 -1.80 -6.10 -5.78
C LEU A 342 -0.44 -6.63 -5.32
N ALA A 343 -0.23 -7.95 -5.35
CA ALA A 343 1.04 -8.56 -4.98
C ALA A 343 2.17 -8.14 -5.95
N ALA A 344 1.90 -8.10 -7.25
CA ALA A 344 2.86 -7.64 -8.26
C ALA A 344 3.24 -6.15 -8.08
N ALA A 345 2.28 -5.30 -7.70
CA ALA A 345 2.54 -3.90 -7.38
C ALA A 345 3.45 -3.75 -6.14
N ILE A 346 3.23 -4.55 -5.09
CA ILE A 346 4.13 -4.60 -3.92
C ILE A 346 5.55 -4.95 -4.35
N ARG A 347 5.74 -5.98 -5.18
CA ARG A 347 7.05 -6.38 -5.67
C ARG A 347 7.78 -5.23 -6.37
N THR A 348 7.08 -4.50 -7.23
CA THR A 348 7.63 -3.33 -7.91
C THR A 348 8.08 -2.25 -6.93
N ILE A 349 7.29 -1.96 -5.90
CA ILE A 349 7.63 -0.95 -4.89
C ILE A 349 8.82 -1.38 -4.04
N GLN A 350 8.89 -2.64 -3.62
CA GLN A 350 10.02 -3.17 -2.87
C GLN A 350 11.36 -2.92 -3.59
N LEU A 351 11.39 -3.15 -4.90
CA LEU A 351 12.59 -2.88 -5.71
C LEU A 351 12.90 -1.38 -5.81
N VAL A 352 11.86 -0.54 -5.94
CA VAL A 352 12.03 0.93 -5.97
C VAL A 352 12.54 1.45 -4.63
N ASP A 353 12.02 0.94 -3.52
CA ASP A 353 12.45 1.34 -2.17
C ASP A 353 13.90 0.90 -1.89
N ALA A 354 14.29 -0.26 -2.39
CA ALA A 354 15.64 -0.81 -2.21
C ALA A 354 16.71 -0.18 -3.11
N ARG A 355 16.35 0.66 -4.07
CA ARG A 355 17.28 1.29 -5.03
C ARG A 355 18.33 2.20 -4.40
N ASP A 356 18.08 2.69 -3.20
CA ASP A 356 18.96 3.56 -2.42
C ASP A 356 19.79 2.78 -1.39
N GLY A 357 19.69 1.46 -1.42
CA GLY A 357 20.24 0.54 -0.45
C GLY A 357 19.14 -0.04 0.44
N SER A 358 19.31 -1.28 0.85
CA SER A 358 18.42 -1.94 1.79
C SER A 358 19.16 -3.11 2.40
N GLU A 359 19.13 -3.23 3.70
CA GLU A 359 19.66 -4.37 4.45
C GLU A 359 18.70 -5.57 4.47
N ARG A 360 17.49 -5.41 3.94
CA ARG A 360 16.55 -6.53 3.77
C ARG A 360 17.20 -7.64 2.95
N PRO A 361 16.93 -8.91 3.26
CA PRO A 361 17.55 -10.02 2.52
C PRO A 361 17.09 -10.05 1.06
N ALA A 362 17.99 -10.45 0.16
CA ALA A 362 17.68 -10.65 -1.24
C ALA A 362 16.58 -11.69 -1.46
N SER A 363 16.48 -12.66 -0.55
CA SER A 363 15.46 -13.72 -0.54
C SER A 363 14.03 -13.21 -0.37
N ASP A 364 13.83 -11.95 0.05
CA ASP A 364 12.51 -11.31 0.00
C ASP A 364 11.95 -11.20 -1.43
N VAL A 365 12.82 -11.25 -2.45
CA VAL A 365 12.49 -10.96 -3.85
C VAL A 365 12.99 -12.02 -4.82
N VAL A 366 14.13 -12.66 -4.56
CA VAL A 366 14.78 -13.65 -5.43
C VAL A 366 15.16 -14.86 -4.58
N ASP A 367 14.90 -16.07 -5.07
CA ASP A 367 15.27 -17.30 -4.40
C ASP A 367 16.80 -17.41 -4.20
N ASP A 368 17.22 -17.95 -3.04
CA ASP A 368 18.62 -18.10 -2.68
C ASP A 368 19.42 -18.96 -3.66
N CYS A 369 18.78 -19.86 -4.39
CA CYS A 369 19.42 -20.67 -5.45
C CYS A 369 20.05 -19.82 -6.56
N PHE A 370 19.63 -18.55 -6.71
CA PHE A 370 20.18 -17.62 -7.70
C PHE A 370 21.36 -16.76 -7.19
N ALA A 371 21.80 -16.93 -5.95
CA ALA A 371 22.83 -16.08 -5.34
C ALA A 371 24.12 -15.98 -6.19
N GLU A 372 24.61 -17.10 -6.74
CA GLU A 372 25.81 -17.10 -7.59
C GLU A 372 25.55 -16.45 -8.96
N ALA A 373 24.36 -16.64 -9.54
CA ALA A 373 23.98 -15.97 -10.78
C ALA A 373 23.93 -14.44 -10.60
N LEU A 374 23.38 -13.97 -9.50
CA LEU A 374 23.33 -12.55 -9.14
C LEU A 374 24.72 -11.94 -8.98
N LYS A 375 25.66 -12.62 -8.29
CA LYS A 375 27.05 -12.16 -8.15
C LYS A 375 27.77 -12.06 -9.49
N ARG A 376 27.58 -13.05 -10.38
CA ARG A 376 28.19 -13.04 -11.75
C ARG A 376 27.60 -11.90 -12.58
N LEU A 377 26.28 -11.69 -12.49
CA LEU A 377 25.60 -10.64 -13.23
C LEU A 377 26.02 -9.25 -12.74
N SER A 378 26.13 -9.05 -11.41
CA SER A 378 26.64 -7.79 -10.83
C SER A 378 28.01 -7.44 -11.39
N ARG A 379 28.99 -8.37 -11.33
CA ARG A 379 30.34 -8.16 -11.87
C ARG A 379 30.34 -7.80 -13.37
N LYS A 380 29.45 -8.40 -14.16
CA LYS A 380 29.31 -8.09 -15.59
C LYS A 380 28.75 -6.68 -15.83
N LEU A 381 27.89 -6.19 -14.96
CA LEU A 381 27.22 -4.89 -15.07
C LEU A 381 28.04 -3.74 -14.49
N GLU A 382 29.05 -4.04 -13.68
CA GLU A 382 29.94 -3.05 -13.11
C GLU A 382 30.83 -2.41 -14.19
N GLY A 383 31.09 -1.13 -14.04
CA GLY A 383 31.99 -0.36 -14.88
C GLY A 383 33.35 -0.09 -14.24
N ALA A 384 34.13 0.76 -14.85
CA ALA A 384 35.48 1.06 -14.41
C ALA A 384 35.56 1.98 -13.17
N THR A 385 34.55 2.80 -12.95
CA THR A 385 34.57 3.78 -11.85
C THR A 385 33.87 3.24 -10.60
N ASP A 386 34.24 3.75 -9.40
CA ASP A 386 33.63 3.35 -8.13
C ASP A 386 32.11 3.57 -8.11
N LYS A 387 31.62 4.64 -8.76
CA LYS A 387 30.17 4.91 -8.89
C LYS A 387 29.44 3.81 -9.67
N GLN A 388 30.14 3.08 -10.51
CA GLN A 388 29.59 2.01 -11.31
C GLN A 388 29.80 0.62 -10.71
N LYS A 389 30.36 0.52 -9.51
CA LYS A 389 30.43 -0.71 -8.72
C LYS A 389 29.16 -0.88 -7.93
N ASN A 390 28.77 -2.12 -7.65
CA ASN A 390 27.66 -2.39 -6.76
C ASN A 390 28.09 -2.19 -5.31
N PRO A 391 27.58 -1.18 -4.60
CA PRO A 391 28.04 -0.87 -3.25
C PRO A 391 27.38 -1.73 -2.16
N HIS A 392 26.40 -2.59 -2.54
CA HIS A 392 25.57 -3.30 -1.59
C HIS A 392 26.06 -4.72 -1.32
N PRO A 393 25.87 -5.28 -0.10
CA PRO A 393 26.19 -6.66 0.21
C PRO A 393 25.41 -7.64 -0.70
N PRO A 394 26.04 -8.72 -1.21
CA PRO A 394 25.42 -9.66 -2.15
C PRO A 394 24.14 -10.35 -1.63
N THR A 395 23.96 -10.39 -0.30
CA THR A 395 22.80 -10.97 0.37
C THR A 395 21.64 -9.99 0.56
N SER A 396 21.83 -8.71 0.20
CA SER A 396 20.86 -7.66 0.45
C SER A 396 19.92 -7.43 -0.74
N LEU A 397 18.72 -6.95 -0.45
CA LEU A 397 17.77 -6.52 -1.47
C LEU A 397 18.31 -5.30 -2.26
N GLY A 398 19.14 -4.46 -1.64
CA GLY A 398 19.83 -3.36 -2.31
C GLY A 398 20.72 -3.85 -3.45
N PHE A 399 21.40 -4.98 -3.27
CA PHE A 399 22.23 -5.61 -4.31
C PHE A 399 21.41 -6.01 -5.55
N VAL A 400 20.26 -6.64 -5.32
CA VAL A 400 19.34 -7.03 -6.39
C VAL A 400 18.74 -5.81 -7.09
N ALA A 401 18.34 -4.79 -6.32
CA ALA A 401 17.78 -3.56 -6.86
C ALA A 401 18.80 -2.81 -7.74
N TRP A 402 20.10 -2.79 -7.35
CA TRP A 402 21.17 -2.22 -8.17
C TRP A 402 21.30 -2.97 -9.50
N ILE A 403 21.31 -4.30 -9.48
CA ILE A 403 21.35 -5.12 -10.70
C ILE A 403 20.16 -4.80 -11.62
N ALA A 404 18.96 -4.77 -11.06
CA ALA A 404 17.75 -4.41 -11.79
C ALA A 404 17.87 -2.99 -12.39
N ALA A 405 18.36 -2.00 -11.63
CA ALA A 405 18.57 -0.65 -12.12
C ALA A 405 19.53 -0.60 -13.33
N ARG A 406 20.64 -1.32 -13.24
CA ARG A 406 21.64 -1.41 -14.32
C ARG A 406 21.09 -2.07 -15.58
N LEU A 407 20.40 -3.18 -15.43
CA LEU A 407 19.72 -3.86 -16.54
C LEU A 407 18.65 -2.96 -17.17
N GLY A 408 17.97 -2.13 -16.38
CA GLY A 408 17.00 -1.15 -16.86
C GLY A 408 17.57 0.08 -17.54
N GLY A 409 18.90 0.14 -17.71
CA GLY A 409 19.61 1.21 -18.41
C GLY A 409 20.09 2.35 -17.53
N TRP A 410 20.07 2.21 -16.19
CA TRP A 410 20.64 3.21 -15.30
C TRP A 410 22.18 3.19 -15.38
N ASN A 411 22.78 4.36 -15.59
CA ASN A 411 24.21 4.50 -15.79
C ASN A 411 25.00 4.89 -14.55
N CYS A 412 24.36 5.02 -13.39
CA CYS A 412 24.90 5.43 -12.09
C CYS A 412 25.29 6.92 -11.97
N TYR A 413 25.13 7.74 -12.99
CA TYR A 413 25.57 9.15 -13.00
C TYR A 413 24.41 10.16 -12.90
N TYR A 414 23.26 9.87 -13.50
CA TYR A 414 22.14 10.81 -13.61
C TYR A 414 20.98 10.37 -12.73
N GLY A 415 20.89 10.97 -11.54
CA GLY A 415 19.76 10.76 -10.63
C GLY A 415 19.53 9.30 -10.21
N LYS A 416 18.50 9.09 -9.41
CA LYS A 416 18.11 7.75 -8.96
C LYS A 416 17.24 7.06 -10.01
N PRO A 417 17.35 5.73 -10.20
CA PRO A 417 16.52 5.02 -11.15
C PRO A 417 15.04 5.11 -10.74
N GLY A 418 14.19 5.53 -11.68
CA GLY A 418 12.77 5.65 -11.47
C GLY A 418 12.03 4.30 -11.55
N PRO A 419 10.74 4.23 -11.18
CA PRO A 419 9.95 3.00 -11.23
C PRO A 419 9.95 2.30 -12.59
N LYS A 420 9.93 3.06 -13.68
CA LYS A 420 10.00 2.53 -15.05
C LYS A 420 11.31 1.80 -15.32
N THR A 421 12.44 2.40 -14.94
CA THR A 421 13.79 1.80 -15.07
C THR A 421 13.87 0.52 -14.24
N MET A 422 13.44 0.57 -12.98
CA MET A 422 13.43 -0.59 -12.08
C MET A 422 12.60 -1.74 -12.66
N ARG A 423 11.42 -1.45 -13.21
CA ARG A 423 10.54 -2.45 -13.82
C ARG A 423 11.16 -3.08 -15.06
N ILE A 424 11.73 -2.27 -15.99
CA ILE A 424 12.40 -2.79 -17.19
C ILE A 424 13.55 -3.72 -16.78
N GLY A 425 14.36 -3.29 -15.83
CA GLY A 425 15.49 -4.08 -15.35
C GLY A 425 15.07 -5.35 -14.60
N TRP A 426 13.99 -5.27 -13.83
CA TRP A 426 13.40 -6.45 -13.19
C TRP A 426 12.96 -7.50 -14.21
N ASN A 427 12.29 -7.07 -15.30
CA ASN A 427 11.89 -7.98 -16.37
C ASN A 427 13.10 -8.69 -17.00
N GLN A 428 14.17 -7.95 -17.28
CA GLN A 428 15.41 -8.53 -17.83
C GLN A 428 16.09 -9.46 -16.83
N LEU A 429 16.13 -9.11 -15.55
CA LEU A 429 16.66 -9.95 -14.48
C LEU A 429 15.88 -11.26 -14.37
N ALA A 430 14.55 -11.19 -14.26
CA ALA A 430 13.69 -12.36 -14.16
C ALA A 430 13.88 -13.31 -15.37
N THR A 431 13.95 -12.77 -16.59
CA THR A 431 14.23 -13.56 -17.81
C THR A 431 15.61 -14.22 -17.76
N THR A 432 16.64 -13.50 -17.28
CA THR A 432 18.00 -14.02 -17.16
C THR A 432 18.07 -15.15 -16.12
N LEU A 433 17.41 -14.99 -14.98
CA LEU A 433 17.37 -16.00 -13.92
C LEU A 433 16.57 -17.24 -14.34
N ALA A 434 15.47 -17.08 -15.09
CA ALA A 434 14.73 -18.19 -15.67
C ALA A 434 15.60 -18.99 -16.67
N GLY A 435 16.36 -18.30 -17.54
CA GLY A 435 17.34 -18.95 -18.44
C GLY A 435 18.44 -19.68 -17.69
N TYR A 436 18.93 -19.11 -16.59
CA TYR A 436 19.94 -19.76 -15.75
C TYR A 436 19.38 -21.03 -15.09
N ALA A 437 18.16 -20.98 -14.53
CA ALA A 437 17.50 -22.14 -13.92
C ALA A 437 17.32 -23.28 -14.93
N LEU A 438 16.88 -22.95 -16.16
CA LEU A 438 16.72 -23.92 -17.23
C LEU A 438 18.07 -24.61 -17.58
N ALA A 439 19.16 -23.82 -17.68
CA ALA A 439 20.47 -24.33 -18.01
C ALA A 439 21.12 -25.18 -16.91
N THR A 440 20.80 -24.89 -15.62
CA THR A 440 21.43 -25.57 -14.48
C THR A 440 20.63 -26.71 -13.89
N HIS A 441 19.31 -26.65 -13.96
CA HIS A 441 18.40 -27.59 -13.30
C HIS A 441 17.44 -28.30 -14.26
N GLY A 442 17.46 -27.98 -15.56
CA GLY A 442 16.59 -28.60 -16.57
C GLY A 442 15.08 -28.34 -16.37
N GLN A 443 14.74 -27.45 -15.47
CA GLN A 443 13.35 -27.08 -15.15
C GLN A 443 13.13 -25.57 -15.32
N PHE A 444 11.99 -25.21 -15.90
CA PHE A 444 11.48 -23.84 -15.78
C PHE A 444 10.98 -23.64 -14.33
N PRO A 445 11.34 -22.52 -13.70
CA PRO A 445 10.82 -22.16 -12.37
C PRO A 445 9.30 -21.92 -12.40
#